data_c4f3aaa1b1e4663e2794b8975007c102
#
_entry.id   c4f3aaa1b1e4663e2794b8975007c102
#
_cell.length_a   1.000
_cell.length_b   1.000
_cell.length_c   1.000
_cell.angle_alpha   90.00
_cell.angle_beta   90.00
_cell.angle_gamma   90.00
#
_symmetry.space_group_name_H-M   'P 1'
#
loop_
_entity.id
_entity.type
_entity.pdbx_description
1 polymer ?
#
loop_
_entity_poly.entity_id
_entity_poly.type
_entity_poly.pdbx_seq_one_letter_code
_entity_poly.pdbx_strand_id
1 'polypeptide(L)'
;MKHMLTVLFVLSCICTQVFAFNPDPANLSRKALGFEGNVSKAVLKNYDSPEKQVLKGTTTYVFNEQGEILTVRYDNASGTYSRLHFFQRDGEGALQRLTITENGKLDSYVVYGKGIESLYGRGDYLVSITVDYAGERYMYDASEKDNYLSHPERYISRSERHYDSCGRLVKEIVYTLGEEAQRTEYSYNVFGQIVRTVRYLDRELESVTEFTCDRSATLSVDASGQILCFTTISLEYFN
;
A
#
# COMPACT_ATOMS: atom_id res chain seq x y z
N MET A 1 19.30 13.81 -12.15
CA MET A 1 19.30 12.95 -10.95
C MET A 1 18.43 13.45 -9.80
N LYS A 2 18.50 14.72 -9.33
CA LYS A 2 17.66 15.23 -8.23
C LYS A 2 16.13 15.13 -8.47
N HIS A 3 15.66 15.30 -9.71
CA HIS A 3 14.22 15.26 -10.00
C HIS A 3 13.64 13.83 -10.08
N MET A 4 14.46 12.83 -10.42
CA MET A 4 14.01 11.43 -10.44
C MET A 4 13.81 10.85 -9.03
N LEU A 5 14.70 11.22 -8.10
CA LEU A 5 14.54 10.84 -6.69
C LEU A 5 13.26 11.42 -6.06
N THR A 6 12.89 12.65 -6.43
CA THR A 6 11.68 13.33 -5.93
C THR A 6 10.40 12.63 -6.42
N VAL A 7 10.39 12.13 -7.66
CA VAL A 7 9.20 11.42 -8.20
C VAL A 7 9.03 10.04 -7.53
N LEU A 8 10.12 9.31 -7.26
CA LEU A 8 10.06 8.04 -6.53
C LEU A 8 9.61 8.25 -5.07
N PHE A 9 10.09 9.31 -4.42
CA PHE A 9 9.72 9.64 -3.04
C PHE A 9 8.26 10.09 -2.94
N VAL A 10 7.74 10.84 -3.92
CA VAL A 10 6.34 11.26 -3.97
C VAL A 10 5.41 10.08 -4.25
N LEU A 11 5.79 9.12 -5.11
CA LEU A 11 5.01 7.89 -5.31
C LEU A 11 4.94 7.04 -4.02
N SER A 12 6.04 6.94 -3.27
CA SER A 12 6.04 6.21 -2.00
C SER A 12 5.23 6.94 -0.92
N CYS A 13 5.34 8.25 -0.79
CA CYS A 13 4.63 9.03 0.24
C CYS A 13 3.12 9.14 0.00
N ILE A 14 2.67 9.27 -1.26
CA ILE A 14 1.22 9.36 -1.55
C ILE A 14 0.55 7.99 -1.41
N CYS A 15 1.21 6.90 -1.83
CA CYS A 15 0.70 5.56 -1.61
C CYS A 15 0.68 5.16 -0.12
N THR A 16 1.64 5.63 0.68
CA THR A 16 1.78 5.21 2.08
C THR A 16 0.76 5.83 3.02
N GLN A 17 0.19 6.99 2.72
CA GLN A 17 -0.91 7.56 3.54
C GLN A 17 -2.24 6.81 3.36
N VAL A 18 -2.46 6.16 2.21
CA VAL A 18 -3.69 5.40 1.93
C VAL A 18 -3.53 3.91 2.26
N PHE A 19 -2.31 3.37 2.22
CA PHE A 19 -2.00 1.95 2.40
C PHE A 19 -1.23 1.65 3.69
N ALA A 20 -1.61 2.26 4.82
CA ALA A 20 -1.03 1.93 6.13
C ALA A 20 -1.18 0.43 6.50
N PHE A 21 -1.92 -0.37 5.70
CA PHE A 21 -2.32 -1.74 6.06
C PHE A 21 -1.69 -2.86 5.25
N ASN A 22 -1.26 -2.61 4.02
CA ASN A 22 -0.55 -3.63 3.25
C ASN A 22 0.21 -2.99 2.08
N PRO A 23 1.54 -2.98 2.13
CA PRO A 23 2.38 -2.38 1.09
C PRO A 23 2.43 -3.19 -0.20
N ASP A 24 2.01 -4.46 -0.19
CA ASP A 24 2.04 -5.32 -1.37
C ASP A 24 0.67 -5.41 -2.04
N PRO A 25 0.46 -4.77 -3.21
CA PRO A 25 -0.80 -4.84 -3.95
C PRO A 25 -1.21 -6.27 -4.31
N ALA A 26 -0.25 -7.19 -4.49
CA ALA A 26 -0.53 -8.58 -4.83
C ALA A 26 -1.25 -9.33 -3.70
N ASN A 27 -1.01 -8.91 -2.45
CA ASN A 27 -1.58 -9.52 -1.25
C ASN A 27 -2.77 -8.73 -0.69
N LEU A 28 -3.20 -7.65 -1.35
CA LEU A 28 -4.36 -6.89 -0.90
C LEU A 28 -5.63 -7.71 -1.11
N SER A 29 -6.28 -8.03 -0.03
CA SER A 29 -7.59 -8.69 0.01
C SER A 29 -8.44 -8.09 1.10
N ARG A 30 -9.75 -8.34 1.06
CA ARG A 30 -10.69 -7.98 2.11
C ARG A 30 -10.21 -8.43 3.50
N LYS A 31 -9.74 -9.68 3.59
CA LYS A 31 -9.21 -10.24 4.84
C LYS A 31 -7.91 -9.57 5.28
N ALA A 32 -6.99 -9.32 4.35
CA ALA A 32 -5.72 -8.64 4.65
C ALA A 32 -5.95 -7.21 5.16
N LEU A 33 -6.98 -6.53 4.66
CA LEU A 33 -7.41 -5.21 5.16
C LEU A 33 -8.20 -5.28 6.47
N GLY A 34 -8.47 -6.50 6.98
CA GLY A 34 -9.18 -6.72 8.24
C GLY A 34 -10.69 -6.51 8.15
N PHE A 35 -11.28 -6.52 6.96
CA PHE A 35 -12.74 -6.47 6.78
C PHE A 35 -13.32 -7.88 6.86
N GLU A 36 -14.24 -8.06 7.79
CA GLU A 36 -14.90 -9.35 8.02
C GLU A 36 -16.21 -9.50 7.23
N GLY A 37 -16.61 -10.75 7.04
CA GLY A 37 -17.86 -11.09 6.36
C GLY A 37 -17.77 -10.89 4.84
N ASN A 38 -18.94 -10.84 4.21
CA ASN A 38 -19.08 -10.78 2.76
C ASN A 38 -19.13 -9.33 2.25
N VAL A 39 -18.11 -8.53 2.60
CA VAL A 39 -18.01 -7.11 2.24
C VAL A 39 -17.76 -6.98 0.74
N SER A 40 -18.64 -6.24 0.06
CA SER A 40 -18.49 -5.89 -1.37
C SER A 40 -17.76 -4.56 -1.57
N LYS A 41 -17.90 -3.64 -0.60
CA LYS A 41 -17.31 -2.32 -0.68
C LYS A 41 -16.98 -1.78 0.71
N ALA A 42 -15.85 -1.11 0.85
CA ALA A 42 -15.47 -0.38 2.04
C ALA A 42 -15.17 1.08 1.68
N VAL A 43 -15.75 2.00 2.42
CA VAL A 43 -15.55 3.45 2.26
C VAL A 43 -14.91 4.01 3.51
N LEU A 44 -13.71 4.55 3.36
CA LEU A 44 -12.90 5.16 4.40
C LEU A 44 -12.91 6.67 4.20
N LYS A 45 -13.44 7.41 5.15
CA LYS A 45 -13.43 8.88 5.14
C LYS A 45 -12.38 9.40 6.11
N ASN A 46 -11.41 10.13 5.59
CA ASN A 46 -10.29 10.68 6.33
C ASN A 46 -10.59 12.12 6.76
N TYR A 47 -10.43 12.41 8.04
CA TYR A 47 -10.67 13.70 8.67
C TYR A 47 -9.39 14.21 9.33
N ASP A 48 -9.32 15.50 9.61
CA ASP A 48 -8.20 16.12 10.33
C ASP A 48 -8.17 15.72 11.82
N SER A 49 -9.34 15.59 12.44
CA SER A 49 -9.47 15.16 13.83
C SER A 49 -10.86 14.59 14.10
N PRO A 50 -11.04 13.84 15.21
CA PRO A 50 -12.36 13.35 15.63
C PRO A 50 -13.34 14.48 15.96
N GLU A 51 -12.84 15.61 16.50
CA GLU A 51 -13.65 16.72 16.98
C GLU A 51 -14.11 17.64 15.86
N LYS A 52 -13.20 18.03 14.96
CA LYS A 52 -13.49 18.98 13.89
C LYS A 52 -14.13 18.36 12.67
N GLN A 53 -13.76 17.09 12.40
CA GLN A 53 -14.26 16.29 11.28
C GLN A 53 -14.23 17.01 9.92
N VAL A 54 -13.17 17.78 9.67
CA VAL A 54 -12.96 18.38 8.34
C VAL A 54 -12.49 17.27 7.41
N LEU A 55 -13.32 16.91 6.43
CA LEU A 55 -13.00 15.86 5.46
C LEU A 55 -11.76 16.24 4.66
N LYS A 56 -10.77 15.36 4.61
CA LYS A 56 -9.55 15.49 3.79
C LYS A 56 -9.65 14.70 2.50
N GLY A 57 -10.31 13.54 2.54
CA GLY A 57 -10.49 12.70 1.37
C GLY A 57 -11.25 11.43 1.70
N THR A 58 -11.53 10.67 0.65
CA THR A 58 -12.25 9.40 0.74
C THR A 58 -11.48 8.34 -0.01
N THR A 59 -11.29 7.16 0.60
CA THR A 59 -10.75 5.97 -0.06
C THR A 59 -11.87 4.95 -0.17
N THR A 60 -12.10 4.43 -1.36
CA THR A 60 -13.11 3.41 -1.63
C THR A 60 -12.45 2.15 -2.16
N TYR A 61 -12.66 1.04 -1.49
CA TYR A 61 -12.29 -0.31 -1.91
C TYR A 61 -13.51 -1.02 -2.46
N VAL A 62 -13.35 -1.72 -3.58
CA VAL A 62 -14.38 -2.61 -4.15
C VAL A 62 -13.76 -4.00 -4.25
N PHE A 63 -14.51 -5.01 -3.82
CA PHE A 63 -14.09 -6.41 -3.76
C PHE A 63 -14.96 -7.28 -4.68
N ASN A 64 -14.43 -8.41 -5.14
CA ASN A 64 -15.23 -9.49 -5.69
C ASN A 64 -15.76 -10.39 -4.56
N GLU A 65 -16.58 -11.39 -4.89
CA GLU A 65 -17.14 -12.34 -3.93
C GLU A 65 -16.07 -13.16 -3.19
N GLN A 66 -14.93 -13.42 -3.82
CA GLN A 66 -13.77 -14.10 -3.24
C GLN A 66 -13.02 -13.22 -2.23
N GLY A 67 -13.36 -11.93 -2.17
CA GLY A 67 -12.72 -10.96 -1.27
C GLY A 67 -11.45 -10.34 -1.82
N GLU A 68 -11.18 -10.51 -3.10
CA GLU A 68 -10.06 -9.87 -3.78
C GLU A 68 -10.42 -8.43 -4.18
N ILE A 69 -9.45 -7.52 -4.13
CA ILE A 69 -9.66 -6.14 -4.56
C ILE A 69 -9.80 -6.08 -6.08
N LEU A 70 -10.85 -5.42 -6.53
CA LEU A 70 -11.07 -5.03 -7.93
C LEU A 70 -10.59 -3.61 -8.17
N THR A 71 -10.95 -2.68 -7.28
CA THR A 71 -10.52 -1.28 -7.40
C THR A 71 -10.23 -0.66 -6.03
N VAL A 72 -9.30 0.29 -6.03
CA VAL A 72 -9.12 1.25 -4.94
C VAL A 72 -9.17 2.64 -5.54
N ARG A 73 -10.08 3.47 -5.06
CA ARG A 73 -10.23 4.85 -5.49
C ARG A 73 -9.97 5.80 -4.32
N TYR A 74 -9.14 6.77 -4.53
CA TYR A 74 -8.94 7.91 -3.64
C TYR A 74 -9.47 9.18 -4.28
N ASP A 75 -10.28 9.94 -3.55
CA ASP A 75 -10.78 11.26 -3.92
C ASP A 75 -10.41 12.25 -2.82
N ASN A 76 -9.83 13.41 -3.14
CA ASN A 76 -9.66 14.48 -2.16
C ASN A 76 -11.01 15.15 -1.86
N ALA A 77 -11.09 15.87 -0.72
CA ALA A 77 -12.33 16.47 -0.26
C ALA A 77 -12.88 17.56 -1.21
N SER A 78 -12.03 18.22 -1.97
CA SER A 78 -12.44 19.25 -2.94
C SER A 78 -12.95 18.67 -4.27
N GLY A 79 -12.79 17.35 -4.51
CA GLY A 79 -13.13 16.71 -5.79
C GLY A 79 -12.21 17.08 -6.95
N THR A 80 -11.13 17.81 -6.69
CA THR A 80 -10.18 18.27 -7.73
C THR A 80 -9.12 17.22 -8.07
N TYR A 81 -8.96 16.20 -7.23
CA TYR A 81 -8.00 15.12 -7.40
C TYR A 81 -8.66 13.78 -7.14
N SER A 82 -8.49 12.85 -8.07
CA SER A 82 -8.84 11.45 -7.89
C SER A 82 -7.75 10.54 -8.41
N ARG A 83 -7.51 9.44 -7.72
CA ARG A 83 -6.59 8.38 -8.12
C ARG A 83 -7.33 7.04 -8.06
N LEU A 84 -7.29 6.28 -9.15
CA LEU A 84 -7.93 4.98 -9.24
C LEU A 84 -6.88 3.92 -9.55
N HIS A 85 -6.85 2.88 -8.74
CA HIS A 85 -6.12 1.63 -8.94
C HIS A 85 -7.11 0.57 -9.41
N PHE A 86 -6.86 -0.02 -10.55
CA PHE A 86 -7.68 -1.08 -11.14
C PHE A 86 -6.85 -2.37 -11.23
N PHE A 87 -7.30 -3.44 -10.56
CA PHE A 87 -6.63 -4.73 -10.45
C PHE A 87 -7.24 -5.72 -11.43
N GLN A 88 -6.46 -6.23 -12.37
CA GLN A 88 -6.84 -7.25 -13.33
C GLN A 88 -6.21 -8.58 -12.96
N ARG A 89 -7.03 -9.62 -12.90
CA ARG A 89 -6.61 -10.98 -12.57
C ARG A 89 -6.94 -11.92 -13.73
N ASP A 90 -6.25 -13.07 -13.79
CA ASP A 90 -6.59 -14.15 -14.69
C ASP A 90 -7.75 -15.01 -14.16
N GLY A 91 -8.10 -16.05 -14.91
CA GLY A 91 -9.16 -16.98 -14.52
C GLY A 91 -8.86 -17.83 -13.28
N GLU A 92 -7.61 -17.85 -12.84
CA GLU A 92 -7.14 -18.57 -11.64
C GLU A 92 -7.02 -17.61 -10.41
N GLY A 93 -7.32 -16.31 -10.59
CA GLY A 93 -7.26 -15.28 -9.56
C GLY A 93 -5.88 -14.64 -9.40
N ALA A 94 -4.86 -15.04 -10.19
CA ALA A 94 -3.54 -14.43 -10.12
C ALA A 94 -3.55 -13.02 -10.70
N LEU A 95 -2.90 -12.08 -9.98
CA LEU A 95 -2.80 -10.70 -10.41
C LEU A 95 -1.93 -10.59 -11.67
N GLN A 96 -2.50 -10.05 -12.74
CA GLN A 96 -1.87 -9.87 -14.04
C GLN A 96 -1.42 -8.44 -14.27
N ARG A 97 -2.26 -7.49 -13.86
CA ARG A 97 -2.00 -6.07 -14.08
C ARG A 97 -2.65 -5.20 -13.01
N LEU A 98 -1.94 -4.18 -12.59
CA LEU A 98 -2.46 -3.05 -11.84
C LEU A 98 -2.35 -1.81 -12.73
N THR A 99 -3.47 -1.16 -13.02
CA THR A 99 -3.51 0.10 -13.77
C THR A 99 -3.83 1.24 -12.83
N ILE A 100 -3.05 2.31 -12.89
CA ILE A 100 -3.18 3.50 -12.06
C ILE A 100 -3.56 4.68 -12.95
N THR A 101 -4.65 5.36 -12.58
CA THR A 101 -5.06 6.60 -13.27
C THR A 101 -5.13 7.75 -12.28
N GLU A 102 -4.79 8.95 -12.73
CA GLU A 102 -4.98 10.20 -12.02
C GLU A 102 -5.92 11.11 -12.81
N ASN A 103 -7.00 11.57 -12.15
CA ASN A 103 -8.05 12.39 -12.78
C ASN A 103 -8.55 11.81 -14.09
N GLY A 104 -8.73 10.47 -14.13
CA GLY A 104 -9.21 9.73 -15.31
C GLY A 104 -8.18 9.54 -16.42
N LYS A 105 -6.94 9.96 -16.26
CA LYS A 105 -5.86 9.75 -17.24
C LYS A 105 -4.90 8.69 -16.74
N LEU A 106 -4.41 7.84 -17.66
CA LEU A 106 -3.37 6.86 -17.32
C LEU A 106 -2.15 7.56 -16.74
N ASP A 107 -1.73 7.13 -15.56
CA ASP A 107 -0.49 7.56 -14.91
C ASP A 107 0.61 6.52 -15.09
N SER A 108 0.34 5.30 -14.63
CA SER A 108 1.28 4.20 -14.68
C SER A 108 0.54 2.85 -14.63
N TYR A 109 1.25 1.77 -14.90
CA TYR A 109 0.73 0.42 -14.67
C TYR A 109 1.85 -0.56 -14.32
N VAL A 110 1.49 -1.61 -13.58
CA VAL A 110 2.38 -2.73 -13.24
C VAL A 110 1.90 -3.97 -13.96
N VAL A 111 2.81 -4.71 -14.59
CA VAL A 111 2.57 -6.03 -15.16
C VAL A 111 3.23 -7.06 -14.26
N TYR A 112 2.46 -8.08 -13.87
CA TYR A 112 2.90 -9.18 -13.03
C TYR A 112 3.18 -10.41 -13.87
N GLY A 113 4.34 -11.03 -13.69
CA GLY A 113 4.70 -12.24 -14.43
C GLY A 113 5.85 -13.00 -13.78
N LYS A 114 5.68 -14.31 -13.54
CA LYS A 114 6.73 -15.26 -13.12
C LYS A 114 7.72 -14.75 -12.06
N GLY A 115 7.21 -14.09 -11.01
CA GLY A 115 8.05 -13.55 -9.93
C GLY A 115 8.70 -12.20 -10.25
N ILE A 116 8.31 -11.55 -11.33
CA ILE A 116 8.77 -10.22 -11.72
C ILE A 116 7.56 -9.30 -11.83
N GLU A 117 7.68 -8.11 -11.25
CA GLU A 117 6.76 -7.00 -11.45
C GLU A 117 7.47 -5.92 -12.26
N SER A 118 6.86 -5.51 -13.34
CA SER A 118 7.39 -4.49 -14.23
C SER A 118 6.52 -3.24 -14.17
N LEU A 119 7.06 -2.13 -13.65
CA LEU A 119 6.37 -0.85 -13.60
C LEU A 119 6.63 -0.06 -14.88
N TYR A 120 5.56 0.37 -15.52
CA TYR A 120 5.56 1.22 -16.71
C TYR A 120 4.97 2.58 -16.39
N GLY A 121 5.59 3.63 -16.88
CA GLY A 121 5.08 5.00 -16.80
C GLY A 121 4.13 5.34 -17.96
N ARG A 122 3.65 6.56 -17.94
CA ARG A 122 2.83 7.13 -19.03
C ARG A 122 3.62 7.11 -20.36
N GLY A 123 3.05 6.47 -21.39
CA GLY A 123 3.73 6.31 -22.67
C GLY A 123 4.50 4.98 -22.83
N ASP A 124 4.17 3.99 -22.00
CA ASP A 124 4.65 2.60 -22.08
C ASP A 124 6.18 2.41 -21.93
N TYR A 125 6.88 3.35 -21.29
CA TYR A 125 8.30 3.17 -20.98
C TYR A 125 8.46 2.45 -19.63
N LEU A 126 9.34 1.46 -19.58
CA LEU A 126 9.69 0.74 -18.35
C LEU A 126 10.40 1.71 -17.39
N VAL A 127 9.92 1.75 -16.14
CA VAL A 127 10.50 2.57 -15.07
C VAL A 127 11.39 1.74 -14.15
N SER A 128 10.87 0.59 -13.70
CA SER A 128 11.59 -0.31 -12.79
C SER A 128 11.05 -1.73 -12.90
N ILE A 129 11.84 -2.67 -12.42
CA ILE A 129 11.39 -4.05 -12.15
C ILE A 129 11.54 -4.35 -10.67
N THR A 130 10.66 -5.21 -10.17
CA THR A 130 10.73 -5.72 -8.80
C THR A 130 10.72 -7.25 -8.86
N VAL A 131 11.60 -7.88 -8.10
CA VAL A 131 11.73 -9.34 -8.03
C VAL A 131 11.76 -9.80 -6.57
N ASP A 132 11.14 -10.95 -6.29
CA ASP A 132 11.25 -11.63 -5.01
C ASP A 132 12.34 -12.68 -5.09
N TYR A 133 13.33 -12.60 -4.20
CA TYR A 133 14.45 -13.54 -4.13
C TYR A 133 14.82 -13.83 -2.68
N ALA A 134 14.89 -15.12 -2.33
CA ALA A 134 15.28 -15.60 -0.99
C ALA A 134 14.46 -15.01 0.18
N GLY A 135 13.19 -14.66 -0.06
CA GLY A 135 12.30 -14.08 0.96
C GLY A 135 12.41 -12.55 1.11
N GLU A 136 13.25 -11.92 0.32
CA GLU A 136 13.40 -10.49 0.22
C GLU A 136 12.90 -9.99 -1.13
N ARG A 137 12.52 -8.71 -1.18
CA ARG A 137 12.00 -8.06 -2.39
C ARG A 137 12.97 -6.97 -2.83
N TYR A 138 13.41 -7.05 -4.09
CA TYR A 138 14.40 -6.16 -4.67
C TYR A 138 13.81 -5.36 -5.83
N MET A 139 14.01 -4.06 -5.84
CA MET A 139 13.62 -3.17 -6.93
C MET A 139 14.86 -2.66 -7.66
N TYR A 140 14.84 -2.76 -8.98
CA TYR A 140 15.91 -2.32 -9.87
C TYR A 140 15.41 -1.24 -10.83
N ASP A 141 16.32 -0.37 -11.27
CA ASP A 141 16.06 0.55 -12.38
C ASP A 141 15.79 -0.21 -13.68
N ALA A 142 15.05 0.41 -14.59
CA ALA A 142 14.75 -0.18 -15.90
C ALA A 142 16.00 -0.58 -16.70
N SER A 143 17.11 0.13 -16.53
CA SER A 143 18.40 -0.17 -17.18
C SER A 143 19.03 -1.50 -16.74
N GLU A 144 18.66 -2.01 -15.56
CA GLU A 144 19.14 -3.28 -15.02
C GLU A 144 18.26 -4.48 -15.39
N LYS A 145 17.22 -4.29 -16.25
CA LYS A 145 16.25 -5.32 -16.62
C LYS A 145 16.88 -6.65 -17.06
N ASP A 146 17.96 -6.58 -17.82
CA ASP A 146 18.64 -7.76 -18.36
C ASP A 146 19.85 -8.20 -17.51
N ASN A 147 20.21 -7.43 -16.49
CA ASN A 147 21.44 -7.60 -15.70
C ASN A 147 21.18 -7.96 -14.23
N TYR A 148 19.97 -7.81 -13.70
CA TYR A 148 19.70 -7.97 -12.26
C TYR A 148 20.06 -9.34 -11.70
N LEU A 149 20.02 -10.42 -12.51
CA LEU A 149 20.44 -11.77 -12.09
C LEU A 149 21.95 -11.91 -11.94
N SER A 150 22.72 -11.18 -12.76
CA SER A 150 24.20 -11.21 -12.73
C SER A 150 24.80 -10.14 -11.80
N HIS A 151 24.02 -9.12 -11.47
CA HIS A 151 24.40 -8.00 -10.61
C HIS A 151 23.33 -7.70 -9.55
N PRO A 152 23.06 -8.67 -8.65
CA PRO A 152 22.00 -8.52 -7.66
C PRO A 152 22.25 -7.37 -6.67
N GLU A 153 23.47 -6.87 -6.56
CA GLU A 153 23.84 -5.75 -5.70
C GLU A 153 23.40 -4.37 -6.22
N ARG A 154 22.95 -4.27 -7.49
CA ARG A 154 22.56 -3.00 -8.13
C ARG A 154 21.10 -2.59 -7.92
N TYR A 155 20.48 -3.06 -6.84
CA TYR A 155 19.12 -2.68 -6.52
C TYR A 155 19.01 -1.22 -6.06
N ILE A 156 17.87 -0.58 -6.32
CA ILE A 156 17.52 0.75 -5.80
C ILE A 156 17.01 0.64 -4.37
N SER A 157 16.16 -0.34 -4.12
CA SER A 157 15.64 -0.63 -2.80
C SER A 157 15.47 -2.13 -2.58
N ARG A 158 15.54 -2.53 -1.30
CA ARG A 158 15.31 -3.89 -0.84
C ARG A 158 14.33 -3.85 0.33
N SER A 159 13.39 -4.79 0.40
CA SER A 159 12.55 -4.96 1.58
C SER A 159 12.70 -6.35 2.20
N GLU A 160 12.76 -6.37 3.52
CA GLU A 160 12.73 -7.56 4.37
C GLU A 160 11.38 -7.67 5.05
N ARG A 161 10.78 -8.87 5.06
CA ARG A 161 9.50 -9.14 5.71
C ARG A 161 9.67 -10.20 6.78
N HIS A 162 9.19 -9.90 7.98
CA HIS A 162 9.22 -10.79 9.11
C HIS A 162 7.80 -11.22 9.46
N TYR A 163 7.62 -12.53 9.66
CA TYR A 163 6.33 -13.14 9.95
C TYR A 163 6.35 -13.79 11.32
N ASP A 164 5.20 -13.79 12.00
CA ASP A 164 5.02 -14.55 13.24
C ASP A 164 4.82 -16.05 12.96
N SER A 165 4.68 -16.83 14.03
CA SER A 165 4.44 -18.30 13.94
C SER A 165 3.12 -18.66 13.26
N CYS A 166 2.19 -17.73 13.09
CA CYS A 166 0.92 -17.89 12.39
C CYS A 166 1.01 -17.44 10.92
N GLY A 167 2.18 -17.05 10.42
CA GLY A 167 2.39 -16.56 9.06
C GLY A 167 1.89 -15.13 8.82
N ARG A 168 1.65 -14.33 9.88
CA ARG A 168 1.20 -12.94 9.76
C ARG A 168 2.42 -12.01 9.71
N LEU A 169 2.40 -11.04 8.79
CA LEU A 169 3.45 -10.03 8.67
C LEU A 169 3.50 -9.16 9.93
N VAL A 170 4.57 -9.26 10.72
CA VAL A 170 4.71 -8.45 11.95
C VAL A 170 5.66 -7.27 11.78
N LYS A 171 6.53 -7.30 10.77
CA LYS A 171 7.45 -6.21 10.48
C LYS A 171 7.88 -6.24 9.03
N GLU A 172 7.94 -5.08 8.41
CA GLU A 172 8.54 -4.85 7.10
C GLU A 172 9.58 -3.74 7.22
N ILE A 173 10.76 -3.95 6.66
CA ILE A 173 11.85 -2.96 6.62
C ILE A 173 12.20 -2.71 5.17
N VAL A 174 12.23 -1.45 4.76
CA VAL A 174 12.67 -1.02 3.43
C VAL A 174 14.01 -0.33 3.55
N TYR A 175 14.99 -0.81 2.79
CA TYR A 175 16.31 -0.23 2.66
C TYR A 175 16.43 0.50 1.32
N THR A 176 17.07 1.65 1.33
CA THR A 176 17.41 2.42 0.13
C THR A 176 18.90 2.73 0.19
N LEU A 177 19.62 2.39 -0.86
CA LEU A 177 21.10 2.53 -0.90
C LEU A 177 21.82 1.86 0.29
N GLY A 178 21.26 0.75 0.80
CA GLY A 178 21.80 -0.02 1.91
C GLY A 178 21.46 0.49 3.32
N GLU A 179 20.77 1.62 3.45
CA GLU A 179 20.31 2.17 4.72
C GLU A 179 18.82 1.94 4.96
N GLU A 180 18.42 1.71 6.21
CA GLU A 180 17.02 1.59 6.61
C GLU A 180 16.32 2.94 6.38
N ALA A 181 15.48 2.99 5.34
CA ALA A 181 14.70 4.17 4.98
C ALA A 181 13.31 4.17 5.63
N GLN A 182 12.70 2.99 5.76
CA GLN A 182 11.37 2.85 6.36
C GLN A 182 11.26 1.52 7.11
N ARG A 183 10.53 1.53 8.23
CA ARG A 183 10.12 0.32 8.95
C ARG A 183 8.66 0.45 9.33
N THR A 184 7.89 -0.62 9.15
CA THR A 184 6.50 -0.72 9.60
C THR A 184 6.34 -1.96 10.47
N GLU A 185 5.76 -1.80 11.65
CA GLU A 185 5.48 -2.88 12.60
C GLU A 185 3.96 -3.03 12.76
N TYR A 186 3.49 -4.28 12.82
CA TYR A 186 2.08 -4.62 12.89
C TYR A 186 1.78 -5.40 14.17
N SER A 187 0.71 -5.03 14.86
CA SER A 187 0.18 -5.78 16.01
C SER A 187 -1.20 -6.31 15.68
N TYR A 188 -1.49 -7.53 16.16
CA TYR A 188 -2.72 -8.24 15.88
C TYR A 188 -3.46 -8.59 17.16
N ASN A 189 -4.80 -8.63 17.10
CA ASN A 189 -5.62 -9.22 18.14
C ASN A 189 -5.63 -10.76 18.04
N VAL A 190 -6.33 -11.41 18.97
CA VAL A 190 -6.46 -12.88 19.03
C VAL A 190 -7.18 -13.47 17.81
N PHE A 191 -7.93 -12.67 17.06
CA PHE A 191 -8.63 -13.08 15.84
C PHE A 191 -7.77 -12.90 14.57
N GLY A 192 -6.51 -12.41 14.70
CA GLY A 192 -5.61 -12.18 13.58
C GLY A 192 -5.85 -10.88 12.82
N GLN A 193 -6.59 -9.94 13.39
CA GLN A 193 -6.85 -8.63 12.79
C GLN A 193 -5.82 -7.62 13.27
N ILE A 194 -5.34 -6.76 12.37
CA ILE A 194 -4.44 -5.65 12.71
C ILE A 194 -5.18 -4.69 13.64
N VAL A 195 -4.61 -4.40 14.79
CA VAL A 195 -5.12 -3.44 15.77
C VAL A 195 -4.23 -2.21 15.91
N ARG A 196 -2.98 -2.32 15.52
CA ARG A 196 -2.02 -1.22 15.59
C ARG A 196 -0.96 -1.37 14.52
N THR A 197 -0.57 -0.24 13.90
CA THR A 197 0.63 -0.14 13.07
C THR A 197 1.53 0.97 13.61
N VAL A 198 2.84 0.74 13.61
CA VAL A 198 3.85 1.72 13.98
C VAL A 198 4.78 1.90 12.79
N ARG A 199 4.94 3.13 12.35
CA ARG A 199 5.77 3.47 11.21
C ARG A 199 6.94 4.33 11.64
N TYR A 200 8.11 3.98 11.12
CA TYR A 200 9.35 4.72 11.28
C TYR A 200 9.85 5.17 9.91
N LEU A 201 10.39 6.35 9.83
CA LEU A 201 11.08 6.91 8.66
C LEU A 201 12.48 7.30 9.11
N ASP A 202 13.50 6.87 8.36
CA ASP A 202 14.91 7.08 8.69
C ASP A 202 15.24 6.71 10.15
N ARG A 203 14.62 5.60 10.64
CA ARG A 203 14.71 5.06 12.02
C ARG A 203 14.01 5.90 13.11
N GLU A 204 13.43 7.05 12.77
CA GLU A 204 12.66 7.87 13.70
C GLU A 204 11.17 7.49 13.63
N LEU A 205 10.48 7.55 14.78
CA LEU A 205 9.05 7.29 14.84
C LEU A 205 8.31 8.37 14.03
N GLU A 206 7.63 7.95 12.96
CA GLU A 206 6.80 8.84 12.12
C GLU A 206 5.37 8.89 12.62
N SER A 207 4.74 7.71 12.80
CA SER A 207 3.34 7.64 13.18
C SER A 207 2.96 6.34 13.86
N VAL A 208 1.89 6.40 14.63
CA VAL A 208 1.18 5.26 15.20
C VAL A 208 -0.27 5.33 14.75
N THR A 209 -0.80 4.24 14.18
CA THR A 209 -2.21 4.12 13.81
C THR A 209 -2.85 3.00 14.63
N GLU A 210 -3.98 3.29 15.27
CA GLU A 210 -4.74 2.34 16.06
C GLU A 210 -6.18 2.25 15.55
N PHE A 211 -6.75 1.04 15.58
CA PHE A 211 -8.16 0.83 15.32
C PHE A 211 -8.99 1.00 16.58
N THR A 212 -10.21 1.54 16.43
CA THR A 212 -11.22 1.46 17.49
C THR A 212 -11.60 0.01 17.75
N CYS A 213 -12.09 -0.28 18.97
CA CYS A 213 -12.46 -1.64 19.37
C CYS A 213 -13.53 -2.26 18.47
N ASP A 214 -14.47 -1.47 17.96
CA ASP A 214 -15.53 -1.89 17.03
C ASP A 214 -15.08 -1.85 15.56
N ARG A 215 -13.83 -1.45 15.30
CA ARG A 215 -13.22 -1.31 13.97
C ARG A 215 -13.95 -0.35 13.02
N SER A 216 -14.81 0.50 13.53
CA SER A 216 -15.53 1.52 12.76
C SER A 216 -14.65 2.72 12.40
N ALA A 217 -13.51 2.88 13.08
CA ALA A 217 -12.58 3.97 12.84
C ALA A 217 -11.12 3.61 13.15
N THR A 218 -10.21 4.47 12.68
CA THR A 218 -8.80 4.47 13.05
C THR A 218 -8.36 5.87 13.47
N LEU A 219 -7.36 5.93 14.35
CA LEU A 219 -6.69 7.15 14.77
C LEU A 219 -5.20 7.03 14.49
N SER A 220 -4.65 7.98 13.76
CA SER A 220 -3.20 8.10 13.52
C SER A 220 -2.65 9.32 14.23
N VAL A 221 -1.54 9.13 14.95
CA VAL A 221 -0.82 10.20 15.65
C VAL A 221 0.65 10.20 15.23
N ASP A 222 1.30 11.36 15.30
CA ASP A 222 2.75 11.48 15.13
C ASP A 222 3.51 11.10 16.42
N ALA A 223 4.84 11.22 16.38
CA ALA A 223 5.72 10.94 17.51
C ALA A 223 5.45 11.82 18.74
N SER A 224 4.87 13.01 18.58
CA SER A 224 4.51 13.93 19.66
C SER A 224 3.12 13.64 20.25
N GLY A 225 2.34 12.73 19.64
CA GLY A 225 0.95 12.45 19.98
C GLY A 225 -0.06 13.38 19.30
N GLN A 226 0.39 14.23 18.37
CA GLN A 226 -0.52 15.07 17.58
C GLN A 226 -1.29 14.21 16.59
N ILE A 227 -2.61 14.42 16.48
CA ILE A 227 -3.46 13.71 15.53
C ILE A 227 -3.09 14.10 14.10
N LEU A 228 -2.70 13.11 13.31
CA LEU A 228 -2.43 13.23 11.88
C LEU A 228 -3.69 13.01 11.06
N CYS A 229 -4.48 12.01 11.45
CA CYS A 229 -5.67 11.59 10.71
C CYS A 229 -6.62 10.82 11.62
N PHE A 230 -7.92 11.08 11.45
CA PHE A 230 -9.00 10.24 11.95
C PHE A 230 -9.78 9.69 10.76
N THR A 231 -9.96 8.37 10.68
CA THR A 231 -10.62 7.72 9.56
C THR A 231 -11.85 6.96 10.05
N THR A 232 -13.02 7.23 9.46
CA THR A 232 -14.23 6.41 9.67
C THR A 232 -14.37 5.37 8.57
N ILE A 233 -14.88 4.20 8.90
CA ILE A 233 -15.03 3.05 8.00
C ILE A 233 -16.50 2.69 7.86
N SER A 234 -17.00 2.65 6.63
CA SER A 234 -18.36 2.20 6.30
C SER A 234 -18.29 1.00 5.36
N LEU A 235 -19.04 -0.05 5.63
CA LEU A 235 -19.03 -1.30 4.88
C LEU A 235 -20.36 -1.53 4.19
N GLU A 236 -20.31 -1.99 2.93
CA GLU A 236 -21.44 -2.52 2.17
C GLU A 236 -21.16 -4.00 1.91
N TYR A 237 -22.21 -4.83 1.92
CA TYR A 237 -22.10 -6.28 1.80
C TYR A 237 -22.73 -6.77 0.50
N PHE A 238 -22.30 -7.91 0.00
CA PHE A 238 -23.02 -8.63 -1.05
C PHE A 238 -24.36 -9.12 -0.49
N ASN A 239 -25.37 -9.04 -1.32
CA ASN A 239 -26.71 -9.55 -1.01
C ASN A 239 -26.77 -11.08 -1.11
#